data_5ac3b6b868362ba377eef0cc44ea1128
#
_entry.id   5ac3b6b868362ba377eef0cc44ea1128
#
_cell.length_a   1.000
_cell.length_b   1.000
_cell.length_c   1.000
_cell.angle_alpha   90.00
_cell.angle_beta   90.00
_cell.angle_gamma   90.00
#
_symmetry.space_group_name_H-M   'P 1'
#
loop_
_entity.id
_entity.type
_entity.pdbx_description
1 polymer ?
#
loop_
_entity_poly.entity_id
_entity_poly.type
_entity_poly.pdbx_seq_one_letter_code
_entity_poly.pdbx_strand_id
1 'polypeptide(L)'
;MLVHVVLMRFSDPADAREAKERLEELPALVGEIESMRVGLDVTGSAVSYDLCLTTRHASAAALAGYQSHPAHRALGDWLRPRLADRVTVDYEARP
;
A
#
# COMPACT_ATOMS: atom_id res chain seq x y z
N MET A 1 9.69 -13.49 6.92
CA MET A 1 9.45 -12.24 6.15
C MET A 1 8.01 -11.82 6.38
N LEU A 2 7.82 -10.62 6.89
CA LEU A 2 6.47 -10.09 7.13
C LEU A 2 5.89 -9.53 5.83
N VAL A 3 4.67 -9.92 5.50
CA VAL A 3 3.94 -9.42 4.33
C VAL A 3 2.81 -8.51 4.81
N HIS A 4 2.79 -7.30 4.29
CA HIS A 4 1.79 -6.28 4.59
C HIS A 4 0.93 -6.08 3.35
N VAL A 5 -0.38 -6.36 3.46
CA VAL A 5 -1.32 -6.25 2.35
C VAL A 5 -2.35 -5.17 2.68
N VAL A 6 -2.53 -4.24 1.76
CA VAL A 6 -3.51 -3.15 1.89
C VAL A 6 -4.41 -3.14 0.65
N LEU A 7 -5.71 -3.15 0.88
CA LEU A 7 -6.70 -2.95 -0.17
C LEU A 7 -7.28 -1.55 -0.01
N MET A 8 -7.33 -0.79 -1.09
CA MET A 8 -7.81 0.59 -1.09
C MET A 8 -8.97 0.76 -2.05
N ARG A 9 -10.01 1.42 -1.57
CA ARG A 9 -11.13 1.89 -2.40
C ARG A 9 -11.09 3.42 -2.38
N PHE A 10 -11.20 4.02 -3.56
CA PHE A 10 -11.15 5.47 -3.71
C PHE A 10 -12.56 6.03 -3.92
N SER A 11 -12.79 7.25 -3.41
CA SER A 11 -14.05 7.96 -3.68
C SER A 11 -14.21 8.24 -5.17
N ASP A 12 -13.10 8.56 -5.86
CA ASP A 12 -13.02 8.62 -7.31
C ASP A 12 -12.08 7.50 -7.77
N PRO A 13 -12.57 6.46 -8.45
CA PRO A 13 -11.72 5.35 -8.91
C PRO A 13 -10.56 5.79 -9.82
N ALA A 14 -10.68 6.94 -10.48
CA ALA A 14 -9.61 7.47 -11.33
C ALA A 14 -8.34 7.80 -10.52
N ASP A 15 -8.46 8.07 -9.22
CA ASP A 15 -7.32 8.35 -8.35
C ASP A 15 -6.42 7.14 -8.11
N ALA A 16 -6.91 5.92 -8.38
CA ALA A 16 -6.14 4.70 -8.12
C ALA A 16 -4.86 4.64 -8.97
N ARG A 17 -4.89 5.12 -10.19
CA ARG A 17 -3.71 5.11 -11.07
C ARG A 17 -2.61 6.03 -10.54
N GLU A 18 -2.94 7.23 -10.10
CA GLU A 18 -1.95 8.12 -9.51
C GLU A 18 -1.44 7.57 -8.18
N ALA A 19 -2.32 6.96 -7.39
CA ALA A 19 -1.92 6.31 -6.14
C ALA A 19 -0.87 5.23 -6.40
N LYS A 20 -1.08 4.40 -7.43
CA LYS A 20 -0.11 3.37 -7.82
C LYS A 20 1.24 3.99 -8.16
N GLU A 21 1.26 5.05 -8.97
CA GLU A 21 2.50 5.72 -9.36
C GLU A 21 3.24 6.28 -8.14
N ARG A 22 2.54 6.93 -7.21
CA ARG A 22 3.12 7.48 -6.00
C ARG A 22 3.64 6.39 -5.05
N LEU A 23 2.90 5.30 -4.89
CA LEU A 23 3.33 4.17 -4.07
C LEU A 23 4.61 3.53 -4.62
N GLU A 24 4.70 3.37 -5.93
CA GLU A 24 5.86 2.74 -6.58
C GLU A 24 7.15 3.55 -6.46
N GLU A 25 7.08 4.80 -6.04
CA GLU A 25 8.26 5.63 -5.75
C GLU A 25 8.85 5.34 -4.36
N LEU A 26 8.07 4.76 -3.43
CA LEU A 26 8.49 4.58 -2.04
C LEU A 26 9.72 3.67 -1.86
N PRO A 27 9.88 2.55 -2.59
CA PRO A 27 11.02 1.66 -2.37
C PRO A 27 12.38 2.35 -2.55
N ALA A 28 12.48 3.35 -3.41
CA ALA A 28 13.71 4.10 -3.60
C ALA A 28 14.04 5.04 -2.42
N LEU A 29 13.04 5.36 -1.59
CA LEU A 29 13.16 6.32 -0.50
C LEU A 29 13.17 5.65 0.87
N VAL A 30 12.61 4.44 1.00
CA VAL A 30 12.38 3.77 2.28
C VAL A 30 13.08 2.42 2.29
N GLY A 31 14.20 2.35 3.01
CA GLY A 31 15.03 1.13 3.06
C GLY A 31 14.36 -0.05 3.76
N GLU A 32 13.33 0.17 4.57
CA GLU A 32 12.60 -0.88 5.28
C GLU A 32 11.68 -1.69 4.36
N ILE A 33 11.55 -1.31 3.09
CA ILE A 33 10.78 -2.06 2.09
C ILE A 33 11.72 -3.03 1.39
N GLU A 34 11.53 -4.33 1.60
CA GLU A 34 12.28 -5.37 0.89
C GLU A 34 11.76 -5.55 -0.54
N SER A 35 10.44 -5.50 -0.72
CA SER A 35 9.80 -5.55 -2.03
C SER A 35 8.42 -4.91 -1.97
N MET A 36 7.93 -4.45 -3.11
CA MET A 36 6.62 -3.86 -3.24
C MET A 36 5.97 -4.30 -4.54
N ARG A 37 4.67 -4.57 -4.46
CA ARG A 37 3.81 -4.78 -5.63
C ARG A 37 2.56 -3.94 -5.47
N VAL A 38 2.16 -3.28 -6.54
CA VAL A 38 0.91 -2.51 -6.59
C VAL A 38 0.12 -2.98 -7.80
N GLY A 39 -1.09 -3.47 -7.56
CA GLY A 39 -2.00 -3.92 -8.60
C GLY A 39 -3.28 -3.10 -8.60
N LEU A 40 -3.80 -2.82 -9.79
CA LEU A 40 -5.11 -2.18 -9.95
C LEU A 40 -6.15 -3.23 -10.31
N ASP A 41 -7.36 -3.07 -9.75
CA ASP A 41 -8.48 -3.95 -10.06
C ASP A 41 -8.81 -3.90 -11.56
N VAL A 42 -9.16 -5.05 -12.13
CA VAL A 42 -9.48 -5.18 -13.55
C VAL A 42 -10.90 -5.72 -13.78
N THR A 43 -11.63 -6.08 -12.73
CA THR A 43 -12.97 -6.68 -12.88
C THR A 43 -14.10 -5.70 -12.58
N GLY A 44 -13.90 -4.74 -11.68
CA GLY A 44 -14.92 -3.76 -11.31
C GLY A 44 -16.18 -4.38 -10.71
N SER A 45 -16.04 -5.51 -9.98
CA SER A 45 -17.20 -6.19 -9.38
C SER A 45 -17.74 -5.40 -8.18
N ALA A 46 -18.94 -5.77 -7.72
CA ALA A 46 -19.58 -5.11 -6.58
C ALA A 46 -18.77 -5.25 -5.29
N VAL A 47 -17.89 -6.26 -5.19
CA VAL A 47 -17.04 -6.51 -4.01
C VAL A 47 -15.58 -6.13 -4.23
N SER A 48 -15.23 -5.61 -5.42
CA SER A 48 -13.85 -5.24 -5.72
C SER A 48 -13.45 -3.93 -5.06
N TYR A 49 -12.23 -3.91 -4.49
CA TYR A 49 -11.54 -2.67 -4.19
C TYR A 49 -10.76 -2.23 -5.43
N ASP A 50 -10.18 -1.04 -5.41
CA ASP A 50 -9.57 -0.46 -6.61
C ASP A 50 -8.09 -0.77 -6.75
N LEU A 51 -7.40 -0.95 -5.62
CA LEU A 51 -5.95 -1.10 -5.59
C LEU A 51 -5.54 -2.09 -4.49
N CYS A 52 -4.57 -2.95 -4.82
CA CYS A 52 -3.93 -3.83 -3.85
C CYS A 52 -2.45 -3.48 -3.75
N LEU A 53 -2.02 -3.13 -2.54
CA LEU A 53 -0.62 -2.90 -2.20
C LEU A 53 -0.10 -4.08 -1.40
N THR A 54 1.02 -4.65 -1.81
CA THR A 54 1.71 -5.68 -1.03
C THR A 54 3.16 -5.24 -0.83
N THR A 55 3.57 -5.12 0.44
CA THR A 55 4.97 -4.85 0.78
C THR A 55 5.51 -5.96 1.66
N ARG A 56 6.82 -6.23 1.54
CA ARG A 56 7.52 -7.23 2.35
C ARG A 56 8.57 -6.52 3.19
N HIS A 57 8.66 -6.94 4.44
CA HIS A 57 9.55 -6.35 5.44
C HIS A 57 10.26 -7.44 6.22
N ALA A 58 11.48 -7.17 6.68
CA ALA A 58 12.27 -8.14 7.42
C ALA A 58 11.63 -8.51 8.76
N SER A 59 10.85 -7.60 9.37
CA SER A 59 10.28 -7.78 10.70
C SER A 59 9.13 -6.81 10.93
N ALA A 60 8.39 -7.00 12.03
CA ALA A 60 7.38 -6.04 12.47
C ALA A 60 7.99 -4.68 12.78
N ALA A 61 9.21 -4.63 13.30
CA ALA A 61 9.91 -3.37 13.56
C ALA A 61 10.21 -2.64 12.24
N ALA A 62 10.60 -3.37 11.19
CA ALA A 62 10.84 -2.79 9.86
C ALA A 62 9.52 -2.25 9.26
N LEU A 63 8.41 -2.95 9.42
CA LEU A 63 7.09 -2.46 8.99
C LEU A 63 6.75 -1.17 9.72
N ALA A 64 6.94 -1.11 11.04
CA ALA A 64 6.69 0.10 11.82
C ALA A 64 7.57 1.26 11.35
N GLY A 65 8.84 1.00 11.04
CA GLY A 65 9.76 1.99 10.50
C GLY A 65 9.30 2.53 9.14
N TYR A 66 8.80 1.66 8.28
CA TYR A 66 8.20 2.05 7.00
C TYR A 66 6.98 2.97 7.23
N GLN A 67 6.07 2.55 8.11
CA GLN A 67 4.83 3.30 8.37
C GLN A 67 5.10 4.67 9.00
N SER A 68 6.16 4.83 9.79
CA SER A 68 6.53 6.10 10.42
C SER A 68 7.47 6.95 9.55
N HIS A 69 7.97 6.42 8.44
CA HIS A 69 8.89 7.14 7.57
C HIS A 69 8.22 8.39 6.98
N PRO A 70 8.94 9.54 6.92
CA PRO A 70 8.36 10.79 6.38
C PRO A 70 7.76 10.64 4.99
N ALA A 71 8.38 9.85 4.10
CA ALA A 71 7.87 9.63 2.75
C ALA A 71 6.53 8.88 2.76
N HIS A 72 6.37 7.88 3.64
CA HIS A 72 5.10 7.16 3.81
C HIS A 72 4.04 8.09 4.40
N ARG A 73 4.39 8.90 5.39
CA ARG A 73 3.46 9.82 6.03
C ARG A 73 2.95 10.88 5.04
N ALA A 74 3.84 11.41 4.21
CA ALA A 74 3.47 12.38 3.18
C ALA A 74 2.49 11.77 2.17
N LEU A 75 2.75 10.51 1.75
CA LEU A 75 1.83 9.81 0.86
C LEU A 75 0.49 9.53 1.54
N GLY A 76 0.50 9.18 2.82
CA GLY A 76 -0.71 9.00 3.61
C GLY A 76 -1.56 10.28 3.66
N ASP A 77 -0.92 11.43 3.77
CA ASP A 77 -1.63 12.72 3.75
C ASP A 77 -2.33 12.98 2.41
N TRP A 78 -1.72 12.54 1.31
CA TRP A 78 -2.33 12.65 -0.01
C TRP A 78 -3.46 11.63 -0.20
N LEU A 79 -3.28 10.39 0.33
CA LEU A 79 -4.24 9.30 0.16
C LEU A 79 -5.52 9.51 0.96
N ARG A 80 -5.42 9.92 2.25
CA ARG A 80 -6.56 9.94 3.17
C ARG A 80 -7.79 10.67 2.63
N PRO A 81 -7.69 11.90 2.10
CA PRO A 81 -8.89 12.58 1.60
C PRO A 81 -9.49 11.91 0.34
N ARG A 82 -8.75 11.03 -0.32
CA ARG A 82 -9.17 10.35 -1.55
C ARG A 82 -9.74 8.96 -1.30
N LEU A 83 -9.45 8.37 -0.13
CA LEU A 83 -9.90 7.01 0.19
C LEU A 83 -11.35 7.00 0.66
N ALA A 84 -12.15 6.08 0.11
CA ALA A 84 -13.48 5.74 0.61
C ALA A 84 -13.38 4.65 1.68
N ASP A 85 -12.43 3.71 1.53
CA ASP A 85 -12.21 2.63 2.49
C ASP A 85 -10.80 2.06 2.33
N ARG A 86 -10.29 1.46 3.41
CA ARG A 86 -8.97 0.85 3.44
C ARG A 86 -8.98 -0.30 4.45
N VAL A 87 -8.53 -1.47 4.02
CA VAL A 87 -8.43 -2.64 4.88
C VAL A 87 -7.03 -3.25 4.74
N THR A 88 -6.56 -3.91 5.80
CA THR A 88 -5.20 -4.48 5.83
C THR A 88 -5.19 -5.88 6.41
N VAL A 89 -4.21 -6.67 5.96
CA VAL A 89 -3.82 -7.93 6.60
C VAL A 89 -2.28 -7.96 6.62
N ASP A 90 -1.72 -8.27 7.79
CA ASP A 90 -0.28 -8.48 7.96
C ASP A 90 -0.07 -9.92 8.38
N TYR A 91 0.82 -10.64 7.71
CA TYR A 91 1.07 -12.04 8.02
C TYR A 91 2.52 -12.42 7.79
N GLU A 92 2.96 -13.47 8.48
CA GLU A 92 4.29 -14.05 8.26
C GLU A 92 4.23 -15.01 7.08
N ALA A 93 5.04 -14.72 6.04
CA ALA A 93 5.21 -15.62 4.92
C ALA A 93 6.20 -16.70 5.31
N ARG A 94 5.85 -17.95 5.03
CA ARG A 94 6.77 -19.07 5.22
C ARG A 94 7.81 -19.09 4.11
N PRO A 95 9.06 -19.45 4.45
CA PRO A 95 10.10 -19.63 3.42
C PRO A 95 9.79 -20.77 2.46
#